data_ea1b491f72844ddf0b9f0e8657a5fa7d
#
_entry.id   ea1b491f72844ddf0b9f0e8657a5fa7d
#
_cell.length_a   1.000
_cell.length_b   1.000
_cell.length_c   1.000
_cell.angle_alpha   90.00
_cell.angle_beta   90.00
_cell.angle_gamma   90.00
#
_symmetry.space_group_name_H-M   'P 1'
#
loop_
_entity.id
_entity.type
_entity.pdbx_description
1 polymer ?
#
loop_
_entity_poly.entity_id
_entity_poly.type
_entity_poly.pdbx_seq_one_letter_code
_entity_poly.pdbx_strand_id
1 'polypeptide(L)'
;MPIIGKPLRNSDSVQVVRLDVALLERGLTDSRSKAQRLIADGKVSVNGVTVTKASTKVCCDDVITADRGDGYVSRGAYKLVGAFEQFAAAGLRSAQGLRCLDIGASTGGFCDVLLRNDAAQVVALDVGHGQLDPKIAHDDRIVEMSGVNIRDVYVDDLPYRPEMIVSDVSFISLTYVIPCLLYTSDAADEED
;
A
#
# COMPACT_ATOMS: atom_id res chain seq x y z
N MET A 1 12.57 -1.54 7.56
CA MET A 1 13.72 -1.30 8.46
C MET A 1 13.33 -0.29 9.52
N PRO A 2 13.63 -0.53 10.81
CA PRO A 2 13.39 0.48 11.84
C PRO A 2 14.29 1.69 11.61
N ILE A 3 13.71 2.89 11.72
CA ILE A 3 14.44 4.15 11.63
C ILE A 3 14.69 4.72 13.02
N ILE A 4 15.85 5.33 13.20
CA ILE A 4 16.29 5.94 14.47
C ILE A 4 16.10 7.46 14.36
N GLY A 5 15.33 8.04 15.29
CA GLY A 5 15.15 9.48 15.38
C GLY A 5 16.41 10.21 15.85
N LYS A 6 16.66 11.41 15.31
CA LYS A 6 17.76 12.27 15.77
C LYS A 6 17.51 12.75 17.19
N PRO A 7 18.56 12.84 18.06
CA PRO A 7 18.43 13.43 19.37
C PRO A 7 18.13 14.92 19.26
N LEU A 8 17.20 15.41 20.08
CA LEU A 8 16.90 16.83 20.21
C LEU A 8 18.07 17.49 21.00
N ARG A 9 18.79 18.42 20.36
CA ARG A 9 19.77 19.26 21.06
C ARG A 9 19.02 20.46 21.66
N ASN A 10 18.86 20.50 22.97
CA ASN A 10 18.95 21.77 23.69
C ASN A 10 19.15 21.59 25.22
N SER A 11 19.96 22.47 25.74
CA SER A 11 20.41 22.83 27.11
C SER A 11 19.49 22.50 28.32
N ASP A 12 20.09 21.86 29.31
CA ASP A 12 19.95 22.03 30.78
C ASP A 12 18.60 21.80 31.50
N SER A 13 17.58 21.26 30.83
CA SER A 13 16.47 20.60 31.52
C SER A 13 16.10 19.32 30.77
N VAL A 14 16.05 18.18 31.45
CA VAL A 14 15.56 16.92 30.87
C VAL A 14 14.09 17.14 30.53
N GLN A 15 13.83 17.55 29.28
CA GLN A 15 12.48 17.79 28.80
C GLN A 15 11.81 16.42 28.57
N VAL A 16 10.86 16.10 29.44
CA VAL A 16 10.08 14.86 29.36
C VAL A 16 8.80 15.12 28.58
N VAL A 17 8.66 14.47 27.43
CA VAL A 17 7.49 14.60 26.56
C VAL A 17 6.75 13.27 26.43
N ARG A 18 5.55 13.30 25.89
CA ARG A 18 4.81 12.08 25.57
C ARG A 18 5.42 11.42 24.33
N LEU A 19 5.37 10.07 24.27
CA LEU A 19 5.92 9.30 23.17
C LEU A 19 5.27 9.66 21.81
N ASP A 20 3.94 9.89 21.77
CA ASP A 20 3.25 10.30 20.56
C ASP A 20 3.70 11.67 20.03
N VAL A 21 4.10 12.57 20.93
CA VAL A 21 4.65 13.88 20.58
C VAL A 21 6.11 13.75 20.15
N ALA A 22 6.92 12.98 20.91
CA ALA A 22 8.32 12.75 20.59
C ALA A 22 8.52 12.12 19.19
N LEU A 23 7.65 11.21 18.79
CA LEU A 23 7.69 10.61 17.44
C LEU A 23 7.51 11.65 16.33
N LEU A 24 6.62 12.62 16.53
CA LEU A 24 6.40 13.71 15.57
C LEU A 24 7.57 14.68 15.55
N GLU A 25 8.03 15.14 16.72
CA GLU A 25 9.14 16.09 16.86
C GLU A 25 10.47 15.55 16.31
N ARG A 26 10.69 14.24 16.45
CA ARG A 26 11.89 13.57 15.91
C ARG A 26 11.75 13.16 14.43
N GLY A 27 10.65 13.52 13.76
CA GLY A 27 10.40 13.20 12.36
C GLY A 27 10.18 11.71 12.10
N LEU A 28 9.84 10.94 13.14
CA LEU A 28 9.52 9.51 13.03
C LEU A 28 8.11 9.24 12.52
N THR A 29 7.25 10.25 12.49
CA THR A 29 5.91 10.22 11.88
C THR A 29 5.54 11.59 11.33
N ASP A 30 4.55 11.63 10.42
CA ASP A 30 4.07 12.89 9.82
C ASP A 30 2.87 13.47 10.57
N SER A 31 2.27 12.69 11.48
CA SER A 31 1.13 13.15 12.28
C SER A 31 1.01 12.40 13.59
N ARG A 32 0.39 13.06 14.57
CA ARG A 32 0.16 12.49 15.91
C ARG A 32 -0.77 11.27 15.86
N SER A 33 -1.75 11.24 14.95
CA SER A 33 -2.64 10.09 14.78
C SER A 33 -1.89 8.86 14.27
N LYS A 34 -0.95 9.03 13.33
CA LYS A 34 -0.06 7.95 12.88
C LYS A 34 0.86 7.48 14.00
N ALA A 35 1.42 8.41 14.80
CA ALA A 35 2.24 8.07 15.97
C ALA A 35 1.47 7.17 16.94
N GLN A 36 0.24 7.54 17.29
CA GLN A 36 -0.61 6.76 18.18
C GLN A 36 -0.92 5.38 17.63
N ARG A 37 -1.18 5.26 16.31
CA ARG A 37 -1.40 3.97 15.65
C ARG A 37 -0.16 3.09 15.70
N LEU A 38 1.03 3.61 15.32
CA LEU A 38 2.27 2.84 15.37
C LEU A 38 2.57 2.33 16.78
N ILE A 39 2.31 3.15 17.80
CA ILE A 39 2.51 2.77 19.21
C ILE A 39 1.51 1.66 19.59
N ALA A 40 0.23 1.82 19.27
CA ALA A 40 -0.80 0.84 19.58
C ALA A 40 -0.55 -0.52 18.89
N ASP A 41 -0.02 -0.48 17.65
CA ASP A 41 0.33 -1.66 16.86
C ASP A 41 1.65 -2.32 17.35
N GLY A 42 2.28 -1.81 18.42
CA GLY A 42 3.55 -2.37 18.95
C GLY A 42 4.77 -2.15 18.06
N LYS A 43 4.68 -1.19 17.11
CA LYS A 43 5.73 -0.88 16.13
C LYS A 43 6.73 0.18 16.61
N VAL A 44 6.68 0.56 17.88
CA VAL A 44 7.57 1.56 18.50
C VAL A 44 8.29 0.94 19.67
N SER A 45 9.60 1.16 19.74
CA SER A 45 10.38 0.81 20.92
C SER A 45 11.12 2.03 21.50
N VAL A 46 11.30 2.02 22.81
CA VAL A 46 12.08 3.00 23.56
C VAL A 46 13.20 2.24 24.25
N ASN A 47 14.44 2.59 23.98
CA ASN A 47 15.63 1.90 24.53
C ASN A 47 15.60 0.38 24.28
N GLY A 48 15.09 -0.04 23.11
CA GLY A 48 14.96 -1.45 22.72
C GLY A 48 13.74 -2.19 23.29
N VAL A 49 12.92 -1.54 24.13
CA VAL A 49 11.70 -2.14 24.70
C VAL A 49 10.46 -1.64 23.92
N THR A 50 9.64 -2.56 23.44
CA THR A 50 8.39 -2.23 22.75
C THR A 50 7.41 -1.52 23.68
N VAL A 51 6.85 -0.40 23.22
CA VAL A 51 5.90 0.42 23.98
C VAL A 51 4.59 0.54 23.21
N THR A 52 3.46 0.25 23.86
CA THR A 52 2.11 0.30 23.27
C THR A 52 1.24 1.44 23.82
N LYS A 53 1.77 2.23 24.76
CA LYS A 53 1.03 3.35 25.38
C LYS A 53 1.54 4.68 24.87
N ALA A 54 0.72 5.42 24.13
CA ALA A 54 1.08 6.71 23.52
C ALA A 54 1.45 7.81 24.55
N SER A 55 0.91 7.72 25.77
CA SER A 55 1.21 8.66 26.86
C SER A 55 2.49 8.35 27.63
N THR A 56 3.22 7.30 27.26
CA THR A 56 4.53 7.00 27.88
C THR A 56 5.43 8.22 27.82
N LYS A 57 6.11 8.50 28.93
CA LYS A 57 7.02 9.62 29.05
C LYS A 57 8.40 9.20 28.55
N VAL A 58 8.99 10.05 27.70
CA VAL A 58 10.32 9.86 27.14
C VAL A 58 11.11 11.16 27.28
N CYS A 59 12.42 11.05 27.44
CA CYS A 59 13.34 12.19 27.52
C CYS A 59 14.18 12.33 26.23
N CYS A 60 14.96 13.38 26.13
CA CYS A 60 15.81 13.67 24.97
C CYS A 60 16.81 12.54 24.68
N ASP A 61 17.33 11.88 25.71
CA ASP A 61 18.37 10.86 25.60
C ASP A 61 17.82 9.47 25.28
N ASP A 62 16.49 9.27 25.37
CA ASP A 62 15.89 7.99 25.01
C ASP A 62 16.04 7.70 23.52
N VAL A 63 16.51 6.50 23.20
CA VAL A 63 16.57 6.00 21.82
C VAL A 63 15.19 5.49 21.45
N ILE A 64 14.53 6.22 20.54
CA ILE A 64 13.22 5.82 20.02
C ILE A 64 13.40 5.25 18.62
N THR A 65 12.90 4.05 18.39
CA THR A 65 12.82 3.46 17.06
C THR A 65 11.36 3.23 16.70
N ALA A 66 11.03 3.47 15.44
CA ALA A 66 9.70 3.21 14.90
C ALA A 66 9.82 2.38 13.63
N ASP A 67 9.10 1.26 13.59
CA ASP A 67 8.90 0.49 12.38
C ASP A 67 7.68 1.07 11.63
N ARG A 68 7.97 1.85 10.61
CA ARG A 68 6.92 2.46 9.76
C ARG A 68 6.27 1.44 8.83
N GLY A 69 6.73 0.18 8.86
CA GLY A 69 6.42 -0.83 7.86
C GLY A 69 7.05 -0.47 6.51
N ASP A 70 6.68 -1.21 5.50
CA ASP A 70 7.24 -1.01 4.15
C ASP A 70 6.66 0.21 3.43
N GLY A 71 5.85 1.00 4.13
CA GLY A 71 5.29 2.28 3.65
C GLY A 71 4.26 2.14 2.54
N TYR A 72 3.65 0.96 2.39
CA TYR A 72 2.53 0.77 1.46
C TYR A 72 1.34 1.66 1.83
N VAL A 73 0.60 2.09 0.81
CA VAL A 73 -0.57 2.99 0.98
C VAL A 73 -1.71 2.34 1.74
N SER A 74 -1.80 1.00 1.76
CA SER A 74 -2.78 0.28 2.57
C SER A 74 -2.25 -1.07 3.06
N ARG A 75 -2.91 -1.63 4.11
CA ARG A 75 -2.61 -2.98 4.60
C ARG A 75 -2.98 -4.08 3.61
N GLY A 76 -3.91 -3.81 2.69
CA GLY A 76 -4.27 -4.73 1.61
C GLY A 76 -3.07 -5.12 0.76
N ALA A 77 -2.10 -4.23 0.59
CA ALA A 77 -0.85 -4.47 -0.13
C ALA A 77 -0.15 -5.78 0.26
N TYR A 78 -0.12 -6.10 1.56
CA TYR A 78 0.56 -7.30 2.06
C TYR A 78 -0.04 -8.62 1.55
N LYS A 79 -1.30 -8.62 1.09
CA LYS A 79 -1.90 -9.80 0.46
C LYS A 79 -1.20 -10.10 -0.87
N LEU A 80 -0.99 -9.07 -1.69
CA LEU A 80 -0.32 -9.24 -2.98
C LEU A 80 1.18 -9.50 -2.83
N VAL A 81 1.85 -8.83 -1.87
CA VAL A 81 3.25 -9.14 -1.51
C VAL A 81 3.39 -10.61 -1.14
N GLY A 82 2.55 -11.11 -0.23
CA GLY A 82 2.55 -12.51 0.18
C GLY A 82 2.25 -13.47 -0.98
N ALA A 83 1.37 -13.09 -1.92
CA ALA A 83 1.09 -13.88 -3.11
C ALA A 83 2.32 -13.99 -4.01
N PHE A 84 3.02 -12.89 -4.28
CA PHE A 84 4.25 -12.92 -5.07
C PHE A 84 5.35 -13.77 -4.42
N GLU A 85 5.55 -13.63 -3.10
CA GLU A 85 6.53 -14.42 -2.36
C GLU A 85 6.20 -15.92 -2.37
N GLN A 86 4.93 -16.27 -2.11
CA GLN A 86 4.51 -17.66 -1.95
C GLN A 86 4.43 -18.42 -3.28
N PHE A 87 3.98 -17.75 -4.34
CA PHE A 87 3.68 -18.41 -5.62
C PHE A 87 4.72 -18.17 -6.71
N ALA A 88 5.80 -17.44 -6.44
CA ALA A 88 6.90 -17.26 -7.40
C ALA A 88 7.46 -18.61 -7.89
N ALA A 89 7.70 -19.56 -6.97
CA ALA A 89 8.18 -20.89 -7.31
C ALA A 89 7.14 -21.74 -8.08
N ALA A 90 5.86 -21.41 -7.99
CA ALA A 90 4.77 -22.02 -8.75
C ALA A 90 4.53 -21.36 -10.11
N GLY A 91 5.34 -20.39 -10.50
CA GLY A 91 5.29 -19.74 -11.81
C GLY A 91 4.54 -18.40 -11.84
N LEU A 92 4.13 -17.85 -10.68
CA LEU A 92 3.58 -16.50 -10.67
C LEU A 92 4.67 -15.50 -11.09
N ARG A 93 4.40 -14.81 -12.21
CA ARG A 93 5.35 -13.82 -12.76
C ARG A 93 5.40 -12.57 -11.87
N SER A 94 6.56 -11.91 -11.83
CA SER A 94 6.69 -10.55 -11.33
C SER A 94 5.90 -9.59 -12.21
N ALA A 95 5.51 -8.43 -11.66
CA ALA A 95 4.86 -7.36 -12.42
C ALA A 95 5.82 -6.56 -13.32
N GLN A 96 7.12 -6.83 -13.25
CA GLN A 96 8.17 -6.07 -13.93
C GLN A 96 7.92 -5.96 -15.43
N GLY A 97 7.80 -4.72 -15.92
CA GLY A 97 7.56 -4.38 -17.30
C GLY A 97 6.16 -4.71 -17.83
N LEU A 98 5.27 -5.26 -17.00
CA LEU A 98 3.92 -5.64 -17.41
C LEU A 98 2.94 -4.48 -17.30
N ARG A 99 1.93 -4.51 -18.18
CA ARG A 99 0.73 -3.68 -18.07
C ARG A 99 -0.29 -4.42 -17.22
N CYS A 100 -0.67 -3.82 -16.10
CA CYS A 100 -1.47 -4.46 -15.07
C CYS A 100 -2.86 -3.84 -14.96
N LEU A 101 -3.82 -4.62 -14.47
CA LEU A 101 -5.17 -4.18 -14.09
C LEU A 101 -5.41 -4.58 -12.64
N ASP A 102 -5.74 -3.58 -11.79
CA ASP A 102 -6.16 -3.78 -10.39
C ASP A 102 -7.67 -3.54 -10.30
N ILE A 103 -8.44 -4.61 -10.05
CA ILE A 103 -9.91 -4.55 -9.95
C ILE A 103 -10.31 -4.45 -8.48
N GLY A 104 -11.00 -3.34 -8.15
CA GLY A 104 -11.30 -2.97 -6.78
C GLY A 104 -10.10 -2.29 -6.11
N ALA A 105 -9.48 -1.36 -6.85
CA ALA A 105 -8.23 -0.71 -6.42
C ALA A 105 -8.35 0.02 -5.07
N SER A 106 -9.53 0.57 -4.74
CA SER A 106 -9.78 1.27 -3.48
C SER A 106 -8.69 2.33 -3.21
N THR A 107 -7.99 2.26 -2.07
CA THR A 107 -6.88 3.17 -1.75
C THR A 107 -5.59 2.88 -2.54
N GLY A 108 -5.57 1.86 -3.39
CA GLY A 108 -4.44 1.52 -4.25
C GLY A 108 -3.38 0.64 -3.61
N GLY A 109 -3.76 -0.19 -2.64
CA GLY A 109 -2.79 -1.08 -1.98
C GLY A 109 -2.10 -2.03 -2.96
N PHE A 110 -2.85 -2.67 -3.86
CA PHE A 110 -2.29 -3.55 -4.88
C PHE A 110 -1.56 -2.74 -5.96
N CYS A 111 -2.10 -1.60 -6.39
CA CYS A 111 -1.42 -0.68 -7.30
C CYS A 111 -0.01 -0.32 -6.80
N ASP A 112 0.15 0.04 -5.51
CA ASP A 112 1.43 0.39 -4.91
C ASP A 112 2.43 -0.78 -4.96
N VAL A 113 1.95 -2.02 -4.74
CA VAL A 113 2.79 -3.22 -4.88
C VAL A 113 3.22 -3.42 -6.32
N LEU A 114 2.30 -3.29 -7.28
CA LEU A 114 2.61 -3.42 -8.71
C LEU A 114 3.63 -2.38 -9.16
N LEU A 115 3.45 -1.11 -8.76
CA LEU A 115 4.40 -0.03 -9.08
C LEU A 115 5.80 -0.28 -8.52
N ARG A 116 5.89 -0.79 -7.28
CA ARG A 116 7.18 -1.14 -6.63
C ARG A 116 7.82 -2.39 -7.22
N ASN A 117 7.06 -3.22 -7.91
CA ASN A 117 7.56 -4.34 -8.69
C ASN A 117 7.77 -3.96 -10.16
N ASP A 118 7.98 -2.66 -10.44
CA ASP A 118 8.34 -2.11 -11.74
C ASP A 118 7.33 -2.41 -12.85
N ALA A 119 6.01 -2.45 -12.53
CA ALA A 119 4.97 -2.50 -13.55
C ALA A 119 5.13 -1.33 -14.54
N ALA A 120 4.95 -1.59 -15.82
CA ALA A 120 5.03 -0.56 -16.86
C ALA A 120 3.86 0.41 -16.77
N GLN A 121 2.65 -0.10 -16.56
CA GLN A 121 1.43 0.67 -16.32
C GLN A 121 0.48 -0.12 -15.43
N VAL A 122 -0.40 0.59 -14.71
CA VAL A 122 -1.43 -0.01 -13.86
C VAL A 122 -2.74 0.73 -14.07
N VAL A 123 -3.76 0.04 -14.55
CA VAL A 123 -5.15 0.51 -14.50
C VAL A 123 -5.70 0.25 -13.12
N ALA A 124 -6.08 1.30 -12.40
CA ALA A 124 -6.74 1.24 -11.11
C ALA A 124 -8.25 1.39 -11.29
N LEU A 125 -8.97 0.27 -11.34
CA LEU A 125 -10.41 0.24 -11.59
C LEU A 125 -11.18 0.07 -10.28
N ASP A 126 -12.12 0.98 -10.00
CA ASP A 126 -12.99 0.91 -8.83
C ASP A 126 -14.35 1.53 -9.07
N VAL A 127 -15.39 1.00 -8.41
CA VAL A 127 -16.74 1.59 -8.43
C VAL A 127 -16.84 2.88 -7.62
N GLY A 128 -15.94 3.10 -6.70
CA GLY A 128 -15.81 4.34 -5.92
C GLY A 128 -15.10 5.43 -6.72
N HIS A 129 -15.11 6.65 -6.17
CA HIS A 129 -14.47 7.81 -6.78
C HIS A 129 -13.41 8.40 -5.87
N GLY A 130 -12.26 8.79 -6.44
CA GLY A 130 -11.23 9.54 -5.73
C GLY A 130 -10.69 8.86 -4.48
N GLN A 131 -10.58 7.54 -4.48
CA GLN A 131 -10.15 6.75 -3.33
C GLN A 131 -8.64 6.53 -3.28
N LEU A 132 -7.93 6.64 -4.40
CA LEU A 132 -6.50 6.40 -4.46
C LEU A 132 -5.72 7.33 -3.51
N ASP A 133 -4.77 6.74 -2.79
CA ASP A 133 -3.86 7.51 -1.93
C ASP A 133 -3.06 8.50 -2.79
N PRO A 134 -2.96 9.79 -2.39
CA PRO A 134 -2.21 10.81 -3.12
C PRO A 134 -0.75 10.43 -3.44
N LYS A 135 -0.16 9.51 -2.69
CA LYS A 135 1.21 9.04 -2.93
C LYS A 135 1.38 8.33 -4.28
N ILE A 136 0.32 7.67 -4.76
CA ILE A 136 0.36 6.90 -6.01
C ILE A 136 -0.56 7.48 -7.09
N ALA A 137 -1.59 8.25 -6.70
CA ALA A 137 -2.55 8.83 -7.65
C ALA A 137 -1.90 9.73 -8.71
N HIS A 138 -0.70 10.26 -8.44
CA HIS A 138 0.04 11.13 -9.36
C HIS A 138 1.23 10.41 -10.04
N ASP A 139 1.36 9.09 -9.89
CA ASP A 139 2.37 8.32 -10.64
C ASP A 139 1.92 8.20 -12.10
N ASP A 140 2.76 8.61 -13.04
CA ASP A 140 2.46 8.63 -14.48
C ASP A 140 2.11 7.25 -15.06
N ARG A 141 2.42 6.17 -14.34
CA ARG A 141 2.09 4.80 -14.71
C ARG A 141 0.67 4.40 -14.30
N ILE A 142 -0.02 5.19 -13.47
CA ILE A 142 -1.39 4.92 -13.02
C ILE A 142 -2.39 5.51 -14.00
N VAL A 143 -3.34 4.68 -14.42
CA VAL A 143 -4.54 5.10 -15.14
C VAL A 143 -5.75 4.82 -14.25
N GLU A 144 -6.33 5.86 -13.65
CA GLU A 144 -7.49 5.72 -12.77
C GLU A 144 -8.78 5.58 -13.59
N MET A 145 -9.54 4.51 -13.32
CA MET A 145 -10.89 4.27 -13.83
C MET A 145 -11.88 4.22 -12.66
N SER A 146 -12.21 5.40 -12.13
CA SER A 146 -13.13 5.56 -11.00
C SER A 146 -14.59 5.54 -11.43
N GLY A 147 -15.47 5.04 -10.55
CA GLY A 147 -16.91 4.94 -10.80
C GLY A 147 -17.30 3.89 -11.83
N VAL A 148 -16.42 2.94 -12.10
CA VAL A 148 -16.57 1.93 -13.14
C VAL A 148 -16.82 0.56 -12.51
N ASN A 149 -17.90 -0.12 -12.91
CA ASN A 149 -18.16 -1.48 -12.51
C ASN A 149 -17.51 -2.44 -13.52
N ILE A 150 -16.69 -3.36 -13.06
CA ILE A 150 -16.01 -4.35 -13.92
C ILE A 150 -16.98 -5.18 -14.79
N ARG A 151 -18.23 -5.32 -14.37
CA ARG A 151 -19.25 -6.04 -15.15
C ARG A 151 -19.65 -5.34 -16.43
N ASP A 152 -19.43 -4.02 -16.49
CA ASP A 152 -19.82 -3.16 -17.60
C ASP A 152 -18.60 -2.78 -18.47
N VAL A 153 -17.43 -3.41 -18.21
CA VAL A 153 -16.16 -3.14 -18.90
C VAL A 153 -15.87 -4.24 -19.91
N TYR A 154 -15.64 -3.84 -21.15
CA TYR A 154 -15.10 -4.68 -22.20
C TYR A 154 -13.60 -4.39 -22.39
N VAL A 155 -12.89 -5.31 -23.05
CA VAL A 155 -11.44 -5.16 -23.34
C VAL A 155 -11.14 -3.84 -24.04
N ASP A 156 -11.99 -3.45 -24.96
CA ASP A 156 -11.83 -2.24 -25.78
C ASP A 156 -12.06 -0.95 -24.98
N ASP A 157 -12.65 -1.03 -23.79
CA ASP A 157 -12.81 0.11 -22.87
C ASP A 157 -11.54 0.37 -22.05
N LEU A 158 -10.64 -0.60 -22.02
CA LEU A 158 -9.37 -0.45 -21.30
C LEU A 158 -8.34 0.30 -22.16
N PRO A 159 -7.46 1.10 -21.57
CA PRO A 159 -6.42 1.83 -22.31
C PRO A 159 -5.40 0.88 -22.98
N TYR A 160 -5.36 -0.37 -22.54
CA TYR A 160 -4.54 -1.44 -23.09
C TYR A 160 -5.05 -2.81 -22.63
N ARG A 161 -4.66 -3.86 -23.34
CA ARG A 161 -4.88 -5.25 -22.90
C ARG A 161 -3.95 -5.56 -21.72
N PRO A 162 -4.46 -5.90 -20.53
CA PRO A 162 -3.63 -6.23 -19.38
C PRO A 162 -2.91 -7.55 -19.54
N GLU A 163 -1.65 -7.60 -19.08
CA GLU A 163 -0.80 -8.81 -19.07
C GLU A 163 -0.81 -9.47 -17.69
N MET A 164 -1.22 -8.72 -16.66
CA MET A 164 -1.46 -9.20 -15.30
C MET A 164 -2.71 -8.54 -14.74
N ILE A 165 -3.55 -9.35 -14.10
CA ILE A 165 -4.77 -8.89 -13.44
C ILE A 165 -4.70 -9.30 -11.98
N VAL A 166 -4.95 -8.34 -11.08
CA VAL A 166 -5.06 -8.54 -9.64
C VAL A 166 -6.41 -8.03 -9.14
N SER A 167 -6.92 -8.63 -8.07
CA SER A 167 -8.21 -8.22 -7.51
C SER A 167 -8.29 -8.53 -6.01
N ASP A 168 -8.76 -7.56 -5.22
CA ASP A 168 -9.14 -7.73 -3.80
C ASP A 168 -10.52 -7.11 -3.56
N VAL A 169 -11.54 -7.69 -4.18
CA VAL A 169 -12.91 -7.17 -4.13
C VAL A 169 -13.67 -7.68 -2.92
N SER A 170 -14.47 -6.81 -2.32
CA SER A 170 -15.41 -7.13 -1.25
C SER A 170 -16.84 -7.04 -1.79
N PHE A 171 -17.75 -7.84 -1.23
CA PHE A 171 -19.20 -7.83 -1.55
C PHE A 171 -19.58 -8.26 -2.98
N ILE A 172 -18.65 -8.80 -3.77
CA ILE A 172 -18.94 -9.40 -5.06
C ILE A 172 -18.33 -10.80 -5.12
N SER A 173 -19.07 -11.76 -5.69
CA SER A 173 -18.52 -13.11 -5.92
C SER A 173 -17.52 -13.06 -7.09
N LEU A 174 -16.37 -13.71 -6.92
CA LEU A 174 -15.40 -13.89 -7.99
C LEU A 174 -16.00 -14.59 -9.22
N THR A 175 -17.08 -15.37 -9.05
CA THR A 175 -17.81 -15.98 -10.17
C THR A 175 -18.40 -14.98 -11.16
N TYR A 176 -18.60 -13.72 -10.73
CA TYR A 176 -19.02 -12.64 -11.62
C TYR A 176 -17.84 -11.84 -12.20
N VAL A 177 -16.69 -11.87 -11.53
CA VAL A 177 -15.49 -11.13 -11.96
C VAL A 177 -14.68 -11.97 -12.95
N ILE A 178 -14.48 -13.27 -12.67
CA ILE A 178 -13.68 -14.18 -13.50
C ILE A 178 -14.12 -14.23 -14.97
N PRO A 179 -15.43 -14.36 -15.32
CA PRO A 179 -15.83 -14.33 -16.72
C PRO A 179 -15.45 -13.04 -17.44
N CYS A 180 -15.60 -11.87 -16.79
CA CYS A 180 -15.15 -10.60 -17.35
C CYS A 180 -13.65 -10.61 -17.66
N LEU A 181 -12.85 -11.25 -16.80
CA LEU A 181 -11.41 -11.39 -16.96
C LEU A 181 -11.02 -12.33 -18.09
N LEU A 182 -11.71 -13.45 -18.24
CA LEU A 182 -11.44 -14.44 -19.30
C LEU A 182 -11.80 -13.89 -20.67
N TYR A 183 -12.93 -13.20 -20.81
CA TYR A 183 -13.29 -12.51 -22.07
C TYR A 183 -12.31 -11.39 -22.45
N THR A 184 -11.59 -10.82 -21.48
CA THR A 184 -10.51 -9.86 -21.76
C THR A 184 -9.21 -10.52 -22.22
N SER A 185 -9.02 -11.82 -21.95
CA SER A 185 -7.80 -12.56 -22.32
C SER A 185 -7.93 -13.40 -23.60
N ASP A 186 -9.09 -13.97 -23.89
CA ASP A 186 -9.22 -15.03 -24.91
C ASP A 186 -9.77 -14.57 -26.28
N ALA A 187 -10.19 -13.32 -26.44
CA ALA A 187 -10.76 -12.84 -27.71
C ALA A 187 -9.76 -12.62 -28.85
N ALA A 188 -8.51 -13.07 -28.71
CA ALA A 188 -7.46 -12.84 -29.71
C ALA A 188 -6.96 -14.09 -30.44
N ASP A 189 -7.45 -15.30 -30.11
CA ASP A 189 -6.97 -16.55 -30.73
C ASP A 189 -7.96 -17.17 -31.76
N GLU A 190 -9.05 -16.49 -32.11
CA GLU A 190 -10.01 -16.96 -33.09
C GLU A 190 -10.09 -16.09 -34.37
N GLU A 191 -8.98 -15.63 -34.91
CA GLU A 191 -8.88 -15.16 -36.30
C GLU A 191 -7.63 -15.72 -36.95
N ASP A 192 -7.74 -16.96 -37.41
CA ASP A 192 -7.02 -17.53 -38.57
C ASP A 192 -7.90 -18.50 -39.34
#